data_31005f416acf04160ece529e987091f7
#
_entry.id   31005f416acf04160ece529e987091f7
#
_cell.length_a   1.000
_cell.length_b   1.000
_cell.length_c   1.000
_cell.angle_alpha   90.00
_cell.angle_beta   90.00
_cell.angle_gamma   90.00
#
_symmetry.space_group_name_H-M   'P 1'
#
loop_
_entity.id
_entity.type
_entity.pdbx_description
1 polymer ?
#
loop_
_entity_poly.entity_id
_entity_poly.type
_entity_poly.pdbx_seq_one_letter_code
_entity_poly.pdbx_strand_id
1 'polypeptide(L)'
;CDYDAYVNIAGGMKINEPALDLALVMALISSFKNRVIDPKTIVFGEVGLAGEVRAVSQADKRVQEAKKLGFTTCIMPAVSKKNLTEITGINIIGVNNIKEAEELI
;
A
#
# COMPACT_ATOMS: atom_id res chain seq x y z
N CYS A 1 -19.37 -4.07 2.15
CA CYS A 1 -18.34 -3.08 2.24
C CYS A 1 -17.02 -3.63 1.73
N ASP A 2 -16.29 -2.83 1.03
CA ASP A 2 -15.06 -3.25 0.36
C ASP A 2 -13.88 -3.43 1.29
N TYR A 3 -14.06 -3.15 2.58
CA TYR A 3 -12.99 -3.23 3.55
C TYR A 3 -12.40 -4.65 3.62
N ASP A 4 -13.25 -5.66 3.78
CA ASP A 4 -12.79 -7.04 3.87
C ASP A 4 -12.20 -7.52 2.54
N ALA A 5 -12.82 -7.15 1.43
CA ALA A 5 -12.31 -7.49 0.11
C ALA A 5 -10.94 -6.85 -0.12
N TYR A 6 -10.77 -5.59 0.31
CA TYR A 6 -9.51 -4.88 0.16
C TYR A 6 -8.38 -5.57 0.95
N VAL A 7 -8.67 -5.98 2.17
CA VAL A 7 -7.67 -6.68 3.00
C VAL A 7 -7.30 -8.02 2.37
N ASN A 8 -8.25 -8.74 1.80
CA ASN A 8 -7.99 -10.00 1.11
C ASN A 8 -7.13 -9.79 -0.14
N ILE A 9 -7.42 -8.73 -0.90
CA ILE A 9 -6.68 -8.39 -2.12
C ILE A 9 -5.25 -7.97 -1.77
N ALA A 10 -5.07 -7.28 -0.67
CA ALA A 10 -3.74 -6.86 -0.21
C ALA A 10 -2.82 -8.05 0.05
N GLY A 11 -3.30 -9.26 -0.26
CA GLY A 11 -2.32 -10.15 -0.70
C GLY A 11 -2.18 -11.50 -0.10
N GLY A 12 -3.19 -12.08 0.39
CA GLY A 12 -2.99 -13.36 1.05
C GLY A 12 -1.97 -13.24 2.18
N MET A 13 -1.78 -12.02 2.68
CA MET A 13 -0.89 -11.76 3.79
C MET A 13 -1.57 -12.11 5.10
N LYS A 14 -0.76 -12.43 6.10
CA LYS A 14 -1.27 -12.66 7.45
C LYS A 14 -1.85 -11.36 7.98
N ILE A 15 -3.01 -11.44 8.64
CA ILE A 15 -3.71 -10.28 9.18
C ILE A 15 -2.85 -9.47 10.16
N ASN A 16 -1.95 -10.13 10.87
CA ASN A 16 -1.09 -9.47 11.86
C ASN A 16 0.25 -8.99 11.27
N GLU A 17 0.39 -9.00 9.97
CA GLU A 17 1.61 -8.52 9.34
C GLU A 17 1.65 -6.98 9.33
N PRO A 18 2.70 -6.36 9.89
CA PRO A 18 2.78 -4.89 9.92
C PRO A 18 2.71 -4.23 8.54
N ALA A 19 3.11 -4.93 7.50
CA ALA A 19 3.04 -4.39 6.14
C ALA A 19 1.61 -4.11 5.67
N LEU A 20 0.60 -4.61 6.37
CA LEU A 20 -0.80 -4.34 6.06
C LEU A 20 -1.31 -3.03 6.66
N ASP A 21 -0.57 -2.42 7.58
CA ASP A 21 -1.04 -1.25 8.32
C ASP A 21 -1.53 -0.14 7.40
N LEU A 22 -0.72 0.23 6.41
CA LEU A 22 -1.06 1.34 5.53
C LEU A 22 -2.30 1.03 4.70
N ALA A 23 -2.43 -0.21 4.22
CA ALA A 23 -3.60 -0.62 3.46
C ALA A 23 -4.87 -0.51 4.30
N LEU A 24 -4.81 -0.93 5.57
CA LEU A 24 -5.96 -0.84 6.47
C LEU A 24 -6.33 0.62 6.75
N VAL A 25 -5.34 1.47 7.00
CA VAL A 25 -5.57 2.89 7.24
C VAL A 25 -6.19 3.54 6.02
N MET A 26 -5.65 3.29 4.83
CA MET A 26 -6.19 3.86 3.60
C MET A 26 -7.60 3.37 3.31
N ALA A 27 -7.89 2.10 3.60
CA ALA A 27 -9.24 1.57 3.43
C ALA A 27 -10.24 2.28 4.36
N LEU A 28 -9.84 2.54 5.59
CA LEU A 28 -10.68 3.27 6.53
C LEU A 28 -10.91 4.72 6.08
N ILE A 29 -9.87 5.39 5.62
CA ILE A 29 -9.98 6.76 5.13
C ILE A 29 -10.88 6.81 3.90
N SER A 30 -10.70 5.88 2.98
CA SER A 30 -11.50 5.77 1.77
C SER A 30 -12.98 5.63 2.12
N SER A 31 -13.29 4.75 3.08
CA SER A 31 -14.63 4.54 3.54
C SER A 31 -15.21 5.79 4.20
N PHE A 32 -14.42 6.45 5.06
CA PHE A 32 -14.86 7.65 5.77
C PHE A 32 -15.15 8.79 4.81
N LYS A 33 -14.32 8.97 3.79
CA LYS A 33 -14.50 10.01 2.77
C LYS A 33 -15.51 9.63 1.70
N ASN A 34 -15.98 8.40 1.72
CA ASN A 34 -16.86 7.86 0.68
C ASN A 34 -16.24 8.00 -0.71
N ARG A 35 -14.94 7.70 -0.81
CA ARG A 35 -14.20 7.71 -2.07
C ARG A 35 -13.58 6.35 -2.30
N VAL A 36 -13.56 5.92 -3.55
CA VAL A 36 -13.06 4.60 -3.93
C VAL A 36 -11.60 4.70 -4.35
N ILE A 37 -10.79 3.76 -3.86
CA ILE A 37 -9.42 3.57 -4.34
C ILE A 37 -9.52 2.65 -5.55
N ASP A 38 -8.78 2.97 -6.62
CA ASP A 38 -8.74 2.14 -7.82
C ASP A 38 -8.43 0.69 -7.43
N PRO A 39 -9.27 -0.28 -7.83
CA PRO A 39 -9.06 -1.68 -7.45
C PRO A 39 -7.76 -2.29 -7.98
N LYS A 40 -7.10 -1.65 -8.95
CA LYS A 40 -5.80 -2.09 -9.44
C LYS A 40 -4.63 -1.44 -8.69
N THR A 41 -4.91 -0.85 -7.53
CA THR A 41 -3.91 -0.28 -6.65
C THR A 41 -3.63 -1.22 -5.50
N ILE A 42 -2.37 -1.57 -5.29
CA ILE A 42 -1.96 -2.30 -4.11
C ILE A 42 -1.25 -1.34 -3.16
N VAL A 43 -1.45 -1.54 -1.86
CA VAL A 43 -0.88 -0.68 -0.83
C VAL A 43 -0.20 -1.55 0.21
N PHE A 44 1.02 -1.21 0.58
CA PHE A 44 1.66 -1.85 1.72
C PHE A 44 2.57 -0.85 2.44
N GLY A 45 2.73 -1.06 3.73
CA GLY A 45 3.56 -0.22 4.58
C GLY A 45 3.21 -0.43 6.04
N GLU A 46 4.20 -0.30 6.91
CA GLU A 46 3.97 -0.30 8.34
C GLU A 46 3.73 1.14 8.79
N VAL A 47 2.78 1.35 9.72
CA VAL A 47 2.45 2.68 10.22
C VAL A 47 2.85 2.78 11.68
N GLY A 48 3.66 3.78 12.00
CA GLY A 48 4.09 4.04 13.36
C GLY A 48 3.07 4.88 14.13
N LEU A 49 3.33 5.03 15.44
CA LEU A 49 2.40 5.71 16.34
C LEU A 49 2.23 7.21 16.03
N ALA A 50 3.20 7.80 15.37
CA ALA A 50 3.12 9.21 14.97
C ALA A 50 2.58 9.40 13.54
N GLY A 51 2.10 8.32 12.92
CA GLY A 51 1.56 8.38 11.56
C GLY A 51 2.63 8.26 10.48
N GLU A 52 3.87 7.99 10.87
CA GLU A 52 4.94 7.80 9.88
C GLU A 52 4.78 6.45 9.19
N VAL A 53 5.14 6.39 7.91
CA VAL A 53 5.09 5.13 7.14
C VAL A 53 6.50 4.57 7.12
N ARG A 54 6.65 3.39 7.71
CA ARG A 54 7.93 2.72 7.89
C ARG A 54 8.21 1.73 6.78
N ALA A 55 9.50 1.46 6.56
CA ALA A 55 9.94 0.50 5.55
C ALA A 55 9.34 -0.87 5.78
N VAL A 56 9.19 -1.61 4.68
CA VAL A 56 8.77 -3.01 4.73
C VAL A 56 9.90 -3.87 4.17
N SER A 57 9.94 -5.12 4.60
CA SER A 57 10.90 -6.08 4.06
C SER A 57 10.48 -6.52 2.66
N GLN A 58 11.46 -6.80 1.82
CA GLN A 58 11.25 -7.40 0.51
C GLN A 58 10.33 -6.58 -0.39
N ALA A 59 10.47 -5.26 -0.35
CA ALA A 59 9.61 -4.37 -1.14
C ALA A 59 9.66 -4.71 -2.63
N ASP A 60 10.84 -5.01 -3.16
CA ASP A 60 11.02 -5.38 -4.57
C ASP A 60 10.23 -6.63 -4.93
N LYS A 61 10.25 -7.66 -4.09
CA LYS A 61 9.47 -8.88 -4.31
C LYS A 61 7.97 -8.61 -4.27
N ARG A 62 7.54 -7.76 -3.34
CA ARG A 62 6.13 -7.38 -3.22
C ARG A 62 5.65 -6.67 -4.47
N VAL A 63 6.45 -5.76 -5.01
CA VAL A 63 6.11 -5.03 -6.24
C VAL A 63 6.08 -5.98 -7.43
N GLN A 64 7.06 -6.87 -7.55
CA GLN A 64 7.11 -7.84 -8.64
C GLN A 64 5.87 -8.74 -8.63
N GLU A 65 5.48 -9.21 -7.45
CA GLU A 65 4.31 -10.06 -7.31
C GLU A 65 3.03 -9.29 -7.66
N ALA A 66 2.93 -8.05 -7.21
CA ALA A 66 1.80 -7.19 -7.54
C ALA A 66 1.67 -7.00 -9.04
N LYS A 67 2.79 -6.76 -9.70
CA LYS A 67 2.81 -6.60 -11.16
C LYS A 67 2.31 -7.87 -11.85
N LYS A 68 2.74 -9.03 -11.39
CA LYS A 68 2.28 -10.31 -11.95
C LYS A 68 0.78 -10.51 -11.78
N LEU A 69 0.24 -10.04 -10.66
CA LEU A 69 -1.18 -10.17 -10.37
C LEU A 69 -2.05 -9.15 -11.10
N GLY A 70 -1.44 -8.24 -11.87
CA GLY A 70 -2.18 -7.29 -12.68
C GLY A 70 -2.41 -5.94 -12.04
N PHE A 71 -1.80 -5.66 -10.90
CA PHE A 71 -1.89 -4.32 -10.30
C PHE A 71 -1.11 -3.33 -11.16
N THR A 72 -1.66 -2.13 -11.31
CA THR A 72 -1.05 -1.09 -12.13
C THR A 72 -0.42 0.02 -11.30
N THR A 73 -0.79 0.13 -10.02
CA THR A 73 -0.25 1.12 -9.10
C THR A 73 0.08 0.48 -7.77
N CYS A 74 1.20 0.90 -7.20
CA CYS A 74 1.63 0.43 -5.88
C CYS A 74 1.94 1.65 -5.01
N ILE A 75 1.27 1.75 -3.86
CA ILE A 75 1.55 2.76 -2.86
C ILE A 75 2.35 2.09 -1.76
N MET A 76 3.51 2.65 -1.47
CA MET A 76 4.47 2.02 -0.55
C MET A 76 5.22 3.08 0.26
N PRO A 77 5.97 2.65 1.29
CA PRO A 77 6.80 3.60 2.03
C PRO A 77 7.85 4.25 1.10
N ALA A 78 7.99 5.57 1.21
CA ALA A 78 8.99 6.27 0.42
C ALA A 78 10.39 5.74 0.67
N VAL A 79 10.70 5.36 1.92
CA VAL A 79 12.00 4.78 2.26
C VAL A 79 12.24 3.46 1.56
N SER A 80 11.20 2.66 1.34
CA SER A 80 11.32 1.40 0.60
C SER A 80 11.47 1.64 -0.89
N LYS A 81 10.74 2.60 -1.44
CA LYS A 81 10.86 2.97 -2.86
C LYS A 81 12.26 3.43 -3.19
N LYS A 82 12.88 4.18 -2.30
CA LYS A 82 14.22 4.73 -2.50
C LYS A 82 15.26 3.64 -2.76
N ASN A 83 15.07 2.48 -2.19
CA ASN A 83 16.02 1.36 -2.28
C ASN A 83 15.65 0.33 -3.34
N LEU A 84 14.58 0.59 -4.10
CA LEU A 84 14.16 -0.34 -5.16
C LEU A 84 15.08 -0.23 -6.36
N THR A 85 15.34 -1.38 -6.99
CA THR A 85 15.83 -1.38 -8.36
C THR A 85 14.67 -0.91 -9.25
N GLU A 86 15.01 -0.36 -10.40
CA GLU A 86 13.99 0.13 -11.32
C GLU A 86 13.07 -1.00 -11.76
N ILE A 87 11.77 -0.80 -11.60
CA ILE A 87 10.75 -1.76 -12.03
C ILE A 87 9.81 -1.01 -12.97
N THR A 88 9.68 -1.53 -14.19
CA THR A 88 8.80 -0.93 -15.19
C THR A 88 7.45 -1.65 -15.22
N GLY A 89 6.45 -1.00 -15.77
CA GLY A 89 5.12 -1.61 -15.96
C GLY A 89 4.19 -1.50 -14.78
N ILE A 90 4.61 -0.84 -13.72
CA ILE A 90 3.75 -0.53 -12.58
C ILE A 90 4.14 0.86 -12.06
N ASN A 91 3.14 1.67 -11.72
CA ASN A 91 3.37 3.00 -11.16
C ASN A 91 3.60 2.89 -9.66
N ILE A 92 4.75 3.35 -9.18
CA ILE A 92 5.11 3.25 -7.77
C ILE A 92 5.07 4.62 -7.13
N ILE A 93 4.25 4.76 -6.09
CA ILE A 93 4.08 6.01 -5.35
C ILE A 93 4.60 5.79 -3.93
N GLY A 94 5.61 6.57 -3.53
CA GLY A 94 6.15 6.51 -2.18
C GLY A 94 5.48 7.54 -1.29
N VAL A 95 5.14 7.15 -0.07
CA VAL A 95 4.56 8.06 0.92
C VAL A 95 5.37 8.00 2.21
N ASN A 96 5.47 9.12 2.89
CA ASN A 96 6.24 9.23 4.13
C ASN A 96 5.37 9.12 5.38
N ASN A 97 4.08 9.46 5.25
CA ASN A 97 3.17 9.50 6.40
C ASN A 97 1.73 9.32 5.93
N ILE A 98 0.84 9.16 6.89
CA ILE A 98 -0.59 8.94 6.61
C ILE A 98 -1.20 10.12 5.87
N LYS A 99 -0.75 11.34 6.17
CA LYS A 99 -1.29 12.53 5.51
C LYS A 99 -1.03 12.49 4.00
N GLU A 100 0.17 12.10 3.61
CA GLU A 100 0.49 11.96 2.18
C GLU A 100 -0.35 10.87 1.53
N ALA A 101 -0.55 9.76 2.23
CA ALA A 101 -1.39 8.69 1.74
C ALA A 101 -2.85 9.15 1.56
N GLU A 102 -3.34 9.94 2.50
CA GLU A 102 -4.70 10.47 2.44
C GLU A 102 -4.91 11.34 1.21
N GLU A 103 -3.90 12.09 0.81
CA GLU A 103 -3.97 12.98 -0.36
C GLU A 103 -4.16 12.22 -1.66
N LEU A 104 -3.91 10.91 -1.66
CA LEU A 104 -4.08 10.06 -2.84
C LEU A 104 -5.51 9.50 -2.98
N ILE A 105 -6.38 9.80 -2.04
CA ILE A 105 -7.75 9.29 -2.04
C ILE A 105 -8.75 10.36 -2.44
#